data_11fbe926fa7117ee08254af922d6d5ab
#
_entry.id   11fbe926fa7117ee08254af922d6d5ab
#
_cell.length_a   1.000
_cell.length_b   1.000
_cell.length_c   1.000
_cell.angle_alpha   90.00
_cell.angle_beta   90.00
_cell.angle_gamma   90.00
#
_symmetry.space_group_name_H-M   'P 1'
#
loop_
_entity.id
_entity.type
_entity.pdbx_description
1 polymer ?
#
loop_
_entity_poly.entity_id
_entity_poly.type
_entity_poly.pdbx_seq_one_letter_code
_entity_poly.pdbx_strand_id
1 'polypeptide(L)'
;MKNAIFQYMVVNDKVDERGMIKDRKRGELYLEVAEHSRRSFEQYALTIGADHHYADTLEFVKSDDSTALLFECLRVIYDPMFDQYDKVLFADTDIMVNTNEDIFDLCEEGEVFGVLESDYVTSTGGGYNSWDYKKQNFADFSAKYQYHDIPVVPVFAPNKPSKITILNTGMVIWTKEARLRARELFMDWEEWFFAPEEAQYHMSIMNDQPYISGQLMEHDFDLVTIPQTWNDSPHYVTEKVFFETAKMCHYTGGEWKLDMLRHIKEGRFSQYYKQ
;
A
#
# COMPACT_ATOMS: atom_id res chain seq x y z
N MET A 1 -3.52 12.90 -20.84
CA MET A 1 -3.33 12.90 -19.37
C MET A 1 -1.88 12.62 -19.07
N LYS A 2 -1.33 13.25 -18.07
CA LYS A 2 0.05 13.00 -17.61
C LYS A 2 -0.01 12.21 -16.32
N ASN A 3 0.48 10.97 -16.33
CA ASN A 3 0.39 10.06 -15.20
C ASN A 3 1.80 9.77 -14.65
N ALA A 4 1.89 9.40 -13.37
CA ALA A 4 3.12 8.99 -12.74
C ALA A 4 2.94 7.75 -11.86
N ILE A 5 4.03 7.04 -11.65
CA ILE A 5 4.17 5.96 -10.69
C ILE A 5 5.22 6.38 -9.67
N PHE A 6 4.93 6.21 -8.40
CA PHE A 6 5.85 6.49 -7.31
C PHE A 6 6.10 5.23 -6.47
N GLN A 7 7.36 4.96 -6.23
CA GLN A 7 7.83 3.93 -5.32
C GLN A 7 8.92 4.51 -4.40
N TYR A 8 9.06 3.95 -3.23
CA TYR A 8 10.21 4.26 -2.38
C TYR A 8 10.70 3.01 -1.64
N MET A 9 12.01 2.98 -1.36
CA MET A 9 12.60 2.00 -0.47
C MET A 9 13.72 2.65 0.31
N VAL A 10 13.53 2.76 1.60
CA VAL A 10 14.52 3.31 2.52
C VAL A 10 14.90 2.23 3.52
N VAL A 11 16.18 1.92 3.60
CA VAL A 11 16.72 1.04 4.62
C VAL A 11 17.22 1.91 5.76
N ASN A 12 16.57 1.79 6.90
CA ASN A 12 17.08 2.40 8.12
C ASN A 12 18.12 1.46 8.75
N ASP A 13 19.40 1.86 8.75
CA ASP A 13 20.48 1.12 9.39
C ASP A 13 20.38 1.14 10.94
N LYS A 14 19.50 1.99 11.49
CA LYS A 14 19.22 2.02 12.91
C LYS A 14 18.35 0.84 13.30
N VAL A 15 18.94 -0.07 14.00
CA VAL A 15 18.28 -1.26 14.54
C VAL A 15 17.19 -0.83 15.52
N ASP A 16 15.94 -1.13 15.20
CA ASP A 16 14.84 -1.03 16.14
C ASP A 16 15.16 -1.85 17.40
N GLU A 17 14.99 -1.26 18.60
CA GLU A 17 15.17 -1.97 19.88
C GLU A 17 14.26 -3.19 20.01
N ARG A 18 13.23 -3.30 19.14
CA ARG A 18 12.32 -4.44 19.04
C ARG A 18 12.81 -5.57 18.13
N GLY A 19 13.98 -5.42 17.51
CA GLY A 19 14.66 -6.49 16.79
C GLY A 19 14.12 -6.83 15.40
N MET A 20 13.28 -6.00 14.80
CA MET A 20 12.70 -6.30 13.48
C MET A 20 13.67 -6.13 12.31
N ILE A 21 14.77 -5.40 12.47
CA ILE A 21 15.83 -5.26 11.45
C ILE A 21 17.19 -5.64 12.03
N LYS A 22 17.26 -6.66 12.87
CA LYS A 22 18.54 -7.14 13.41
C LYS A 22 19.35 -7.97 12.44
N ASP A 23 18.78 -8.34 11.29
CA ASP A 23 19.46 -9.19 10.34
C ASP A 23 19.85 -8.37 9.10
N ARG A 24 21.15 -8.08 8.98
CA ARG A 24 21.76 -7.45 7.80
C ARG A 24 21.37 -8.17 6.50
N LYS A 25 21.27 -9.51 6.54
CA LYS A 25 20.82 -10.31 5.41
C LYS A 25 19.39 -10.02 5.00
N ARG A 26 18.53 -9.66 5.97
CA ARG A 26 17.15 -9.27 5.71
C ARG A 26 17.11 -7.92 4.98
N GLY A 27 17.92 -6.97 5.41
CA GLY A 27 18.06 -5.67 4.71
C GLY A 27 18.55 -5.85 3.27
N GLU A 28 19.56 -6.69 3.05
CA GLU A 28 20.06 -7.01 1.70
C GLU A 28 18.97 -7.66 0.82
N LEU A 29 18.18 -8.58 1.38
CA LEU A 29 17.04 -9.20 0.70
C LEU A 29 16.00 -8.16 0.27
N TYR A 30 15.62 -7.24 1.16
CA TYR A 30 14.64 -6.20 0.85
C TYR A 30 15.13 -5.26 -0.25
N LEU A 31 16.41 -4.90 -0.23
CA LEU A 31 17.02 -4.07 -1.28
C LEU A 31 17.03 -4.79 -2.64
N GLU A 32 17.36 -6.08 -2.67
CA GLU A 32 17.34 -6.88 -3.90
C GLU A 32 15.92 -6.96 -4.48
N VAL A 33 14.93 -7.23 -3.63
CA VAL A 33 13.50 -7.25 -4.00
C VAL A 33 13.06 -5.90 -4.55
N ALA A 34 13.39 -4.81 -3.84
CA ALA A 34 13.04 -3.46 -4.24
C ALA A 34 13.66 -3.05 -5.59
N GLU A 35 14.91 -3.45 -5.84
CA GLU A 35 15.57 -3.17 -7.12
C GLU A 35 14.87 -3.88 -8.29
N HIS A 36 14.45 -5.13 -8.11
CA HIS A 36 13.67 -5.85 -9.12
C HIS A 36 12.30 -5.21 -9.35
N SER A 37 11.60 -4.86 -8.28
CA SER A 37 10.32 -4.14 -8.37
C SER A 37 10.48 -2.80 -9.10
N ARG A 38 11.44 -1.98 -8.67
CA ARG A 38 11.76 -0.69 -9.29
C ARG A 38 11.96 -0.82 -10.81
N ARG A 39 12.82 -1.74 -11.25
CA ARG A 39 13.09 -1.97 -12.67
C ARG A 39 11.87 -2.48 -13.43
N SER A 40 11.04 -3.30 -12.79
CA SER A 40 9.79 -3.77 -13.35
C SER A 40 8.82 -2.60 -13.62
N PHE A 41 8.66 -1.71 -12.65
CA PHE A 41 7.82 -0.51 -12.81
C PHE A 41 8.42 0.52 -13.77
N GLU A 42 9.74 0.67 -13.82
CA GLU A 42 10.42 1.51 -14.81
C GLU A 42 10.11 1.07 -16.25
N GLN A 43 10.19 -0.24 -16.52
CA GLN A 43 9.83 -0.80 -17.83
C GLN A 43 8.33 -0.66 -18.12
N TYR A 44 7.49 -0.87 -17.12
CA TYR A 44 6.05 -0.71 -17.23
C TYR A 44 5.65 0.73 -17.52
N ALA A 45 6.21 1.69 -16.79
CA ALA A 45 5.96 3.11 -16.99
C ALA A 45 6.29 3.55 -18.42
N LEU A 46 7.44 3.10 -18.97
CA LEU A 46 7.79 3.32 -20.36
C LEU A 46 6.76 2.74 -21.33
N THR A 47 6.20 1.58 -21.01
CA THR A 47 5.21 0.89 -21.86
C THR A 47 3.89 1.66 -21.93
N ILE A 48 3.42 2.19 -20.79
CA ILE A 48 2.14 2.91 -20.70
C ILE A 48 2.28 4.43 -20.87
N GLY A 49 3.51 4.95 -21.07
CA GLY A 49 3.76 6.39 -21.24
C GLY A 49 3.59 7.21 -19.97
N ALA A 50 3.84 6.63 -18.80
CA ALA A 50 3.85 7.31 -17.51
C ALA A 50 5.28 7.67 -17.08
N ASP A 51 5.43 8.68 -16.21
CA ASP A 51 6.68 8.96 -15.54
C ASP A 51 6.87 8.02 -14.34
N HIS A 52 8.09 7.52 -14.09
CA HIS A 52 8.41 6.72 -12.90
C HIS A 52 9.35 7.49 -11.97
N HIS A 53 8.94 7.61 -10.72
CA HIS A 53 9.72 8.23 -9.66
C HIS A 53 10.04 7.17 -8.59
N TYR A 54 11.31 7.09 -8.25
CA TYR A 54 11.78 6.19 -7.20
C TYR A 54 12.60 6.97 -6.17
N ALA A 55 12.28 6.81 -4.89
CA ALA A 55 13.01 7.43 -3.80
C ALA A 55 13.77 6.38 -2.98
N ASP A 56 15.04 6.64 -2.71
CA ASP A 56 15.90 5.87 -1.81
C ASP A 56 16.21 6.64 -0.50
N THR A 57 15.63 7.81 -0.38
CA THR A 57 15.72 8.70 0.78
C THR A 57 14.35 9.19 1.21
N LEU A 58 14.18 9.41 2.51
CA LEU A 58 12.97 10.00 3.07
C LEU A 58 12.97 11.51 2.81
N GLU A 59 11.90 12.02 2.22
CA GLU A 59 11.71 13.46 2.03
C GLU A 59 10.49 13.98 2.80
N PHE A 60 9.45 13.18 2.92
CA PHE A 60 8.23 13.53 3.65
C PHE A 60 8.35 13.16 5.13
N VAL A 61 8.65 11.91 5.44
CA VAL A 61 8.79 11.43 6.83
C VAL A 61 10.13 11.89 7.42
N LYS A 62 10.10 12.52 8.59
CA LYS A 62 11.30 12.99 9.31
C LYS A 62 11.58 12.18 10.58
N SER A 63 10.96 11.01 10.72
CA SER A 63 11.10 10.12 11.87
C SER A 63 12.15 9.05 11.64
N ASP A 64 12.84 8.66 12.70
CA ASP A 64 13.75 7.50 12.75
C ASP A 64 13.00 6.18 13.08
N ASP A 65 11.71 6.23 13.36
CA ASP A 65 10.91 5.04 13.65
C ASP A 65 10.66 4.24 12.37
N SER A 66 10.99 2.96 12.41
CA SER A 66 10.87 2.08 11.24
C SER A 66 9.43 1.91 10.75
N THR A 67 8.45 2.02 11.64
CA THR A 67 7.03 1.93 11.28
C THR A 67 6.54 3.25 10.67
N ALA A 68 7.07 4.38 11.12
CA ALA A 68 6.78 5.69 10.55
C ALA A 68 7.20 5.79 9.07
N LEU A 69 8.20 5.00 8.65
CA LEU A 69 8.66 4.97 7.25
C LEU A 69 7.55 4.59 6.28
N LEU A 70 6.54 3.85 6.73
CA LEU A 70 5.39 3.46 5.90
C LEU A 70 4.58 4.68 5.42
N PHE A 71 4.65 5.80 6.17
CA PHE A 71 3.96 7.04 5.80
C PHE A 71 4.65 7.84 4.69
N GLU A 72 5.84 7.45 4.23
CA GLU A 72 6.46 8.07 3.05
C GLU A 72 5.59 7.92 1.78
N CYS A 73 4.70 6.94 1.74
CA CYS A 73 3.68 6.79 0.68
C CYS A 73 2.79 8.04 0.54
N LEU A 74 2.57 8.79 1.63
CA LEU A 74 1.81 10.04 1.62
C LEU A 74 2.51 11.16 0.85
N ARG A 75 3.76 11.00 0.50
CA ARG A 75 4.48 11.94 -0.34
C ARG A 75 3.73 12.24 -1.64
N VAL A 76 3.02 11.27 -2.21
CA VAL A 76 2.19 11.50 -3.41
C VAL A 76 1.12 12.57 -3.19
N ILE A 77 0.66 12.75 -1.95
CA ILE A 77 -0.35 13.75 -1.56
C ILE A 77 0.31 15.09 -1.31
N TYR A 78 1.42 15.11 -0.55
CA TYR A 78 1.96 16.34 0.04
C TYR A 78 3.11 16.96 -0.76
N ASP A 79 3.83 16.21 -1.58
CA ASP A 79 4.94 16.76 -2.38
C ASP A 79 4.41 17.47 -3.63
N PRO A 80 4.68 18.79 -3.79
CA PRO A 80 4.24 19.55 -4.96
C PRO A 80 4.77 19.02 -6.29
N MET A 81 5.82 18.20 -6.30
CA MET A 81 6.33 17.61 -7.54
C MET A 81 5.27 16.79 -8.27
N PHE A 82 4.31 16.22 -7.54
CA PHE A 82 3.22 15.43 -8.09
C PHE A 82 2.05 16.27 -8.62
N ASP A 83 1.98 17.57 -8.33
CA ASP A 83 0.85 18.44 -8.75
C ASP A 83 0.75 18.61 -10.29
N GLN A 84 1.82 18.29 -11.01
CA GLN A 84 1.83 18.30 -12.47
C GLN A 84 1.15 17.08 -13.12
N TYR A 85 0.84 16.03 -12.34
CA TYR A 85 0.27 14.77 -12.84
C TYR A 85 -1.24 14.72 -12.60
N ASP A 86 -1.96 14.22 -13.60
CA ASP A 86 -3.41 14.01 -13.50
C ASP A 86 -3.73 12.84 -12.55
N LYS A 87 -2.94 11.76 -12.65
CA LYS A 87 -3.04 10.61 -11.75
C LYS A 87 -1.65 10.16 -11.29
N VAL A 88 -1.56 9.70 -10.05
CA VAL A 88 -0.35 9.10 -9.48
C VAL A 88 -0.68 7.75 -8.86
N LEU A 89 0.00 6.71 -9.31
CA LEU A 89 0.01 5.40 -8.68
C LEU A 89 1.13 5.38 -7.64
N PHE A 90 0.82 5.17 -6.38
CA PHE A 90 1.77 4.66 -5.40
C PHE A 90 1.82 3.14 -5.49
N ALA A 91 3.00 2.54 -5.46
CA ALA A 91 3.18 1.10 -5.43
C ALA A 91 4.32 0.69 -4.49
N ASP A 92 4.08 -0.33 -3.66
CA ASP A 92 5.11 -0.94 -2.82
C ASP A 92 6.26 -1.55 -3.64
N THR A 93 7.42 -1.65 -3.03
CA THR A 93 8.64 -2.16 -3.67
C THR A 93 8.81 -3.68 -3.59
N ASP A 94 7.74 -4.40 -3.34
CA ASP A 94 7.66 -5.87 -3.40
C ASP A 94 6.58 -6.33 -4.40
N ILE A 95 6.29 -5.49 -5.38
CA ILE A 95 5.35 -5.78 -6.48
C ILE A 95 6.12 -5.99 -7.78
N MET A 96 5.76 -7.04 -8.53
CA MET A 96 6.23 -7.28 -9.90
C MET A 96 5.10 -7.07 -10.89
N VAL A 97 5.36 -6.33 -11.94
CA VAL A 97 4.41 -6.13 -13.04
C VAL A 97 4.40 -7.36 -13.96
N ASN A 98 3.21 -7.83 -14.29
CA ASN A 98 2.95 -8.99 -15.14
C ASN A 98 1.95 -8.68 -16.27
N THR A 99 1.94 -7.44 -16.75
CA THR A 99 1.02 -6.97 -17.79
C THR A 99 1.61 -5.79 -18.57
N ASN A 100 1.07 -5.55 -19.78
CA ASN A 100 1.29 -4.32 -20.54
C ASN A 100 0.03 -3.43 -20.60
N GLU A 101 -1.05 -3.83 -19.93
CA GLU A 101 -2.28 -3.02 -19.88
C GLU A 101 -2.05 -1.77 -19.02
N ASP A 102 -2.61 -0.65 -19.42
CA ASP A 102 -2.50 0.59 -18.65
C ASP A 102 -3.49 0.58 -17.48
N ILE A 103 -2.97 0.60 -16.25
CA ILE A 103 -3.81 0.64 -15.05
C ILE A 103 -4.64 1.92 -14.96
N PHE A 104 -4.15 3.02 -15.53
CA PHE A 104 -4.85 4.29 -15.50
C PHE A 104 -6.12 4.32 -16.36
N ASP A 105 -6.27 3.37 -17.29
CA ASP A 105 -7.50 3.18 -18.06
C ASP A 105 -8.68 2.70 -17.19
N LEU A 106 -8.39 2.14 -16.00
CA LEU A 106 -9.44 1.76 -15.04
C LEU A 106 -10.01 2.95 -14.26
N CYS A 107 -9.37 4.10 -14.36
CA CYS A 107 -9.64 5.26 -13.49
C CYS A 107 -10.43 6.33 -14.27
N GLU A 108 -11.66 6.02 -14.69
CA GLU A 108 -12.49 6.95 -15.45
C GLU A 108 -13.24 7.92 -14.52
N GLU A 109 -13.97 7.38 -13.54
CA GLU A 109 -14.74 8.13 -12.56
C GLU A 109 -14.33 7.73 -11.15
N GLY A 110 -14.15 8.70 -10.26
CA GLY A 110 -13.75 8.49 -8.88
C GLY A 110 -12.55 9.34 -8.48
N GLU A 111 -12.19 9.30 -7.21
CA GLU A 111 -11.10 10.11 -6.64
C GLU A 111 -9.87 9.27 -6.32
N VAL A 112 -10.10 8.10 -5.72
CA VAL A 112 -9.05 7.17 -5.28
C VAL A 112 -9.39 5.77 -5.74
N PHE A 113 -8.39 5.02 -6.23
CA PHE A 113 -8.60 3.68 -6.77
C PHE A 113 -7.62 2.70 -6.12
N GLY A 114 -8.12 1.51 -5.79
CA GLY A 114 -7.29 0.47 -5.21
C GLY A 114 -8.05 -0.82 -4.95
N VAL A 115 -7.37 -1.82 -4.43
CA VAL A 115 -7.95 -3.11 -4.05
C VAL A 115 -8.28 -3.09 -2.58
N LEU A 116 -9.48 -3.57 -2.23
CA LEU A 116 -9.88 -3.67 -0.83
C LEU A 116 -9.38 -4.97 -0.22
N GLU A 117 -8.98 -4.92 1.04
CA GLU A 117 -8.62 -6.14 1.79
C GLU A 117 -9.74 -7.18 1.84
N SER A 118 -11.00 -6.73 1.78
CA SER A 118 -12.17 -7.61 1.75
C SER A 118 -12.35 -8.35 0.43
N ASP A 119 -11.74 -7.86 -0.66
CA ASP A 119 -11.92 -8.41 -2.00
C ASP A 119 -10.98 -9.59 -2.27
N TYR A 120 -9.97 -9.79 -1.43
CA TYR A 120 -9.09 -10.93 -1.56
C TYR A 120 -9.83 -12.24 -1.29
N VAL A 121 -9.92 -13.06 -2.31
CA VAL A 121 -10.56 -14.38 -2.29
C VAL A 121 -9.48 -15.44 -2.33
N THR A 122 -9.49 -16.34 -1.36
CA THR A 122 -8.56 -17.48 -1.36
C THR A 122 -8.92 -18.51 -2.43
N SER A 123 -7.97 -19.34 -2.83
CA SER A 123 -8.16 -20.46 -3.78
C SER A 123 -9.25 -21.46 -3.35
N THR A 124 -9.64 -21.42 -2.09
CA THR A 124 -10.72 -22.24 -1.51
C THR A 124 -12.09 -21.57 -1.57
N GLY A 125 -12.19 -20.37 -2.14
CA GLY A 125 -13.44 -19.61 -2.23
C GLY A 125 -13.86 -18.94 -0.92
N GLY A 126 -13.05 -19.03 0.13
CA GLY A 126 -13.21 -18.27 1.37
C GLY A 126 -12.44 -16.96 1.30
N GLY A 127 -12.94 -15.89 1.92
CA GLY A 127 -12.19 -14.68 2.13
C GLY A 127 -10.95 -14.95 2.98
N TYR A 128 -9.94 -14.08 2.89
CA TYR A 128 -8.68 -14.25 3.60
C TYR A 128 -8.86 -14.28 5.13
N ASN A 129 -8.78 -15.49 5.69
CA ASN A 129 -9.11 -15.76 7.09
C ASN A 129 -8.20 -15.04 8.10
N SER A 130 -7.01 -14.62 7.73
CA SER A 130 -6.17 -13.85 8.65
C SER A 130 -6.74 -12.47 8.95
N TRP A 131 -7.71 -12.02 8.14
CA TRP A 131 -8.46 -10.80 8.36
C TRP A 131 -9.85 -11.02 8.96
N ASP A 132 -10.34 -12.25 9.06
CA ASP A 132 -11.57 -12.52 9.83
C ASP A 132 -11.37 -12.15 11.30
N TYR A 133 -10.19 -12.35 11.85
CA TYR A 133 -9.84 -11.81 13.14
C TYR A 133 -9.75 -10.28 13.12
N LYS A 134 -9.35 -9.67 12.04
CA LYS A 134 -9.32 -8.21 11.86
C LYS A 134 -10.72 -7.66 11.61
N LYS A 135 -11.59 -8.33 10.86
CA LYS A 135 -13.02 -7.95 10.74
C LYS A 135 -13.72 -8.00 12.09
N GLN A 136 -13.50 -9.07 12.85
CA GLN A 136 -14.02 -9.22 14.21
C GLN A 136 -13.40 -8.17 15.13
N ASN A 137 -12.10 -7.94 15.01
CA ASN A 137 -11.39 -6.93 15.77
C ASN A 137 -11.64 -5.50 15.29
N PHE A 138 -12.13 -5.27 14.07
CA PHE A 138 -12.49 -3.91 13.63
C PHE A 138 -13.77 -3.41 14.29
N ALA A 139 -14.75 -4.27 14.49
CA ALA A 139 -15.91 -3.90 15.32
C ALA A 139 -15.48 -3.71 16.79
N ASP A 140 -14.64 -4.62 17.30
CA ASP A 140 -14.07 -4.54 18.65
C ASP A 140 -13.06 -3.36 18.76
N PHE A 141 -12.35 -3.06 17.70
CA PHE A 141 -11.43 -1.95 17.54
C PHE A 141 -12.19 -0.62 17.53
N SER A 142 -13.19 -0.48 16.70
CA SER A 142 -14.08 0.68 16.70
C SER A 142 -14.70 0.91 18.09
N ALA A 143 -15.22 -0.16 18.73
CA ALA A 143 -15.76 -0.08 20.07
C ALA A 143 -14.69 0.27 21.12
N LYS A 144 -13.49 -0.26 20.99
CA LYS A 144 -12.39 -0.05 21.95
C LYS A 144 -11.80 1.36 21.85
N TYR A 145 -11.72 1.92 20.64
CA TYR A 145 -11.24 3.29 20.45
C TYR A 145 -12.28 4.35 20.82
N GLN A 146 -13.56 4.03 20.75
CA GLN A 146 -14.62 4.88 21.31
C GLN A 146 -14.47 5.11 22.83
N TYR A 147 -13.80 4.18 23.52
CA TYR A 147 -13.59 4.28 24.97
C TYR A 147 -12.47 5.24 25.38
N HIS A 148 -11.60 5.67 24.43
CA HIS A 148 -10.36 6.33 24.81
C HIS A 148 -10.24 7.79 24.36
N ASP A 149 -11.30 8.43 23.88
CA ASP A 149 -11.30 9.84 23.41
C ASP A 149 -10.12 10.19 22.48
N ILE A 150 -9.64 9.21 21.73
CA ILE A 150 -8.48 9.39 20.84
C ILE A 150 -8.96 9.98 19.52
N PRO A 151 -8.26 10.99 18.97
CA PRO A 151 -8.63 11.61 17.67
C PRO A 151 -8.71 10.65 16.50
N VAL A 152 -8.14 9.44 16.61
CA VAL A 152 -8.22 8.34 15.65
C VAL A 152 -9.60 7.68 15.59
N VAL A 153 -10.43 7.89 16.61
CA VAL A 153 -11.78 7.31 16.68
C VAL A 153 -12.72 7.85 15.61
N PRO A 154 -12.65 9.14 15.21
CA PRO A 154 -13.42 9.65 14.10
C PRO A 154 -13.11 8.94 12.78
N VAL A 155 -11.91 8.40 12.64
CA VAL A 155 -11.48 7.62 11.46
C VAL A 155 -12.38 6.40 11.21
N PHE A 156 -13.02 5.89 12.28
CA PHE A 156 -14.01 4.83 12.24
C PHE A 156 -15.37 5.37 12.69
N ALA A 157 -15.84 6.44 12.03
CA ALA A 157 -17.01 7.18 12.42
C ALA A 157 -18.15 6.30 12.95
N PRO A 158 -18.52 6.41 14.23
CA PRO A 158 -19.53 5.57 14.85
C PRO A 158 -20.93 5.70 14.24
N ASN A 159 -21.13 6.71 13.41
CA ASN A 159 -22.40 7.01 12.76
C ASN A 159 -22.46 6.63 11.26
N LYS A 160 -21.37 6.09 10.69
CA LYS A 160 -21.41 5.57 9.32
C LYS A 160 -21.63 4.06 9.33
N PRO A 161 -22.53 3.54 8.48
CA PRO A 161 -22.93 2.14 8.60
C PRO A 161 -21.76 1.21 8.32
N SER A 162 -21.46 0.41 9.27
CA SER A 162 -20.89 -0.93 9.41
C SER A 162 -20.05 -1.58 8.30
N LYS A 163 -19.66 -0.94 7.24
CA LYS A 163 -18.66 -1.44 6.28
C LYS A 163 -17.41 -0.60 6.36
N ILE A 164 -16.51 -1.00 7.23
CA ILE A 164 -15.15 -0.46 7.22
C ILE A 164 -14.47 -1.05 5.99
N THR A 165 -14.23 -0.16 5.06
CA THR A 165 -13.56 -0.48 3.81
C THR A 165 -12.08 -0.24 4.02
N ILE A 166 -11.28 -1.31 4.11
CA ILE A 166 -9.83 -1.20 4.21
C ILE A 166 -9.23 -1.34 2.83
N LEU A 167 -8.61 -0.26 2.41
CA LEU A 167 -7.79 -0.21 1.21
C LEU A 167 -6.45 -0.90 1.47
N ASN A 168 -6.04 -1.79 0.57
CA ASN A 168 -4.66 -2.27 0.58
C ASN A 168 -3.75 -1.16 0.04
N THR A 169 -2.94 -0.57 0.91
CA THR A 169 -2.11 0.59 0.56
C THR A 169 -0.85 0.23 -0.21
N GLY A 170 -0.54 -1.06 -0.39
CA GLY A 170 0.57 -1.46 -1.26
C GLY A 170 0.42 -0.98 -2.70
N MET A 171 -0.81 -0.61 -3.11
CA MET A 171 -1.09 -0.03 -4.41
C MET A 171 -2.31 0.88 -4.39
N VAL A 172 -2.10 2.17 -4.59
CA VAL A 172 -3.16 3.18 -4.56
C VAL A 172 -2.97 4.20 -5.68
N ILE A 173 -4.02 4.44 -6.45
CA ILE A 173 -4.02 5.49 -7.47
C ILE A 173 -4.84 6.68 -6.96
N TRP A 174 -4.26 7.85 -7.09
CA TRP A 174 -4.83 9.12 -6.68
C TRP A 174 -5.02 10.03 -7.89
N THR A 175 -6.21 10.60 -8.05
CA THR A 175 -6.38 11.73 -8.98
C THR A 175 -5.72 13.00 -8.42
N LYS A 176 -5.50 13.98 -9.27
CA LYS A 176 -4.96 15.27 -8.84
C LYS A 176 -5.88 15.95 -7.84
N GLU A 177 -7.17 15.97 -8.14
CA GLU A 177 -8.20 16.56 -7.30
C GLU A 177 -8.24 15.90 -5.93
N ALA A 178 -8.18 14.56 -5.89
CA ALA A 178 -8.14 13.80 -4.64
C ALA A 178 -6.90 14.14 -3.79
N ARG A 179 -5.72 14.25 -4.41
CA ARG A 179 -4.47 14.62 -3.69
C ARG A 179 -4.56 16.02 -3.10
N LEU A 180 -5.04 16.99 -3.87
CA LEU A 180 -5.20 18.38 -3.38
C LEU A 180 -6.22 18.44 -2.24
N ARG A 181 -7.33 17.73 -2.39
CA ARG A 181 -8.37 17.65 -1.35
C ARG A 181 -7.86 16.94 -0.09
N ALA A 182 -7.12 15.83 -0.24
CA ALA A 182 -6.53 15.11 0.89
C ALA A 182 -5.52 15.98 1.66
N ARG A 183 -4.71 16.78 0.95
CA ARG A 183 -3.74 17.71 1.54
C ARG A 183 -4.40 18.75 2.46
N GLU A 184 -5.63 19.13 2.16
CA GLU A 184 -6.39 20.10 2.95
C GLU A 184 -7.16 19.46 4.11
N LEU A 185 -7.60 18.22 3.96
CA LEU A 185 -8.58 17.61 4.86
C LEU A 185 -7.98 16.57 5.80
N PHE A 186 -6.93 15.84 5.36
CA PHE A 186 -6.37 14.77 6.18
C PHE A 186 -5.72 15.34 7.44
N MET A 187 -5.99 14.72 8.56
CA MET A 187 -5.28 15.02 9.81
C MET A 187 -3.79 14.75 9.64
N ASP A 188 -2.97 15.43 10.46
CA ASP A 188 -1.53 15.17 10.47
C ASP A 188 -1.27 13.71 10.83
N TRP A 189 -0.49 13.02 9.99
CA TRP A 189 -0.15 11.62 10.21
C TRP A 189 0.69 11.42 11.48
N GLU A 190 1.49 12.42 11.89
CA GLU A 190 2.26 12.35 13.13
C GLU A 190 1.34 12.41 14.35
N GLU A 191 0.31 13.25 14.34
CA GLU A 191 -0.70 13.27 15.39
C GLU A 191 -1.39 11.92 15.53
N TRP A 192 -1.67 11.26 14.40
CA TRP A 192 -2.28 9.96 14.39
C TRP A 192 -1.30 8.86 14.85
N PHE A 193 -0.06 8.88 14.35
CA PHE A 193 0.95 7.86 14.60
C PHE A 193 1.49 7.90 16.04
N PHE A 194 1.73 9.11 16.57
CA PHE A 194 2.23 9.34 17.92
C PHE A 194 1.11 9.55 18.96
N ALA A 195 -0.12 9.18 18.64
CA ALA A 195 -1.21 9.20 19.62
C ALA A 195 -0.83 8.47 20.92
N PRO A 196 -1.40 8.84 22.10
CA PRO A 196 -0.97 8.36 23.41
C PRO A 196 -0.86 6.84 23.53
N GLU A 197 0.00 6.35 24.44
CA GLU A 197 0.35 4.93 24.64
C GLU A 197 -0.87 3.99 24.73
N GLU A 198 -2.00 4.47 25.22
CA GLU A 198 -3.25 3.73 25.28
C GLU A 198 -3.83 3.39 23.89
N ALA A 199 -3.47 4.18 22.88
CA ALA A 199 -3.75 3.91 21.46
C ALA A 199 -2.74 2.96 20.81
N GLN A 200 -1.53 2.92 21.33
CA GLN A 200 -0.41 2.14 20.77
C GLN A 200 -0.53 0.63 21.01
N TYR A 201 -1.55 0.15 21.70
CA TYR A 201 -1.71 -1.27 22.06
C TYR A 201 -1.77 -2.23 20.87
N HIS A 202 -1.88 -1.68 19.65
CA HIS A 202 -1.85 -2.48 18.44
C HIS A 202 -0.99 -1.81 17.36
N MET A 203 0.32 -1.92 17.48
CA MET A 203 1.28 -1.41 16.49
C MET A 203 1.03 -1.90 15.05
N SER A 204 0.36 -3.04 14.88
CA SER A 204 -0.11 -3.49 13.57
C SER A 204 -1.23 -2.63 12.98
N ILE A 205 -1.72 -1.66 13.74
CA ILE A 205 -2.84 -0.79 13.39
C ILE A 205 -2.33 0.64 13.11
N MET A 206 -1.19 1.01 13.72
CA MET A 206 -0.60 2.34 13.56
C MET A 206 0.30 2.39 12.32
N ASN A 207 -0.22 1.98 11.17
CA ASN A 207 0.45 2.07 9.88
C ASN A 207 -0.37 2.89 8.88
N ASP A 208 0.17 3.09 7.70
CA ASP A 208 -0.42 3.89 6.62
C ASP A 208 -1.79 3.37 6.16
N GLN A 209 -1.99 2.06 6.13
CA GLN A 209 -3.21 1.44 5.60
C GLN A 209 -4.49 1.81 6.38
N PRO A 210 -4.60 1.64 7.71
CA PRO A 210 -5.76 2.12 8.45
C PRO A 210 -5.83 3.65 8.51
N TYR A 211 -4.70 4.37 8.50
CA TYR A 211 -4.73 5.82 8.43
C TYR A 211 -5.39 6.29 7.13
N ILE A 212 -4.87 5.89 5.97
CA ILE A 212 -5.42 6.29 4.66
C ILE A 212 -6.88 5.88 4.55
N SER A 213 -7.20 4.61 4.85
CA SER A 213 -8.57 4.11 4.77
C SER A 213 -9.53 4.92 5.64
N GLY A 214 -9.09 5.28 6.83
CA GLY A 214 -9.88 6.08 7.74
C GLY A 214 -10.08 7.50 7.27
N GLN A 215 -9.04 8.17 6.80
CA GLN A 215 -9.13 9.54 6.28
C GLN A 215 -10.04 9.62 5.03
N LEU A 216 -9.95 8.63 4.15
CA LEU A 216 -10.85 8.54 2.99
C LEU A 216 -12.31 8.43 3.41
N MET A 217 -12.61 7.63 4.43
CA MET A 217 -13.98 7.45 4.94
C MET A 217 -14.48 8.69 5.69
N GLU A 218 -13.65 9.29 6.53
CA GLU A 218 -14.01 10.48 7.33
C GLU A 218 -14.44 11.62 6.43
N HIS A 219 -13.75 11.80 5.33
CA HIS A 219 -13.93 12.92 4.42
C HIS A 219 -14.75 12.58 3.16
N ASP A 220 -15.44 11.43 3.14
CA ASP A 220 -16.31 11.02 2.03
C ASP A 220 -15.62 11.07 0.65
N PHE A 221 -14.43 10.50 0.54
CA PHE A 221 -13.77 10.32 -0.74
C PHE A 221 -14.47 9.24 -1.56
N ASP A 222 -14.55 9.46 -2.87
CA ASP A 222 -15.05 8.47 -3.81
C ASP A 222 -13.96 7.43 -4.09
N LEU A 223 -14.00 6.35 -3.28
CA LEU A 223 -13.10 5.21 -3.39
C LEU A 223 -13.68 4.16 -4.33
N VAL A 224 -13.04 4.00 -5.47
CA VAL A 224 -13.40 3.01 -6.49
C VAL A 224 -12.51 1.78 -6.39
N THR A 225 -13.14 0.61 -6.30
CA THR A 225 -12.39 -0.65 -6.27
C THR A 225 -11.99 -1.07 -7.68
N ILE A 226 -10.72 -1.43 -7.85
CA ILE A 226 -10.21 -2.06 -9.05
C ILE A 226 -10.10 -3.58 -8.87
N PRO A 227 -10.08 -4.37 -9.96
CA PRO A 227 -9.99 -5.82 -9.83
C PRO A 227 -8.76 -6.27 -9.04
N GLN A 228 -8.95 -7.25 -8.15
CA GLN A 228 -7.91 -7.86 -7.32
C GLN A 228 -6.66 -8.23 -8.11
N THR A 229 -6.80 -8.65 -9.36
CA THR A 229 -5.68 -9.02 -10.24
C THR A 229 -4.63 -7.92 -10.42
N TRP A 230 -4.97 -6.68 -10.12
CA TRP A 230 -4.05 -5.53 -10.16
C TRP A 230 -3.25 -5.33 -8.86
N ASN A 231 -3.54 -6.09 -7.83
CA ASN A 231 -2.77 -6.11 -6.59
C ASN A 231 -2.90 -7.49 -5.93
N ASP A 232 -2.64 -8.54 -6.71
CA ASP A 232 -2.86 -9.91 -6.26
C ASP A 232 -1.64 -10.45 -5.51
N SER A 233 -1.88 -11.38 -4.60
CA SER A 233 -0.82 -11.95 -3.78
C SER A 233 -0.85 -13.47 -3.83
N PRO A 234 0.33 -14.13 -3.86
CA PRO A 234 0.43 -15.59 -3.86
C PRO A 234 -0.13 -16.23 -2.59
N HIS A 235 -0.42 -15.43 -1.56
CA HIS A 235 -1.09 -15.92 -0.36
C HIS A 235 -2.53 -16.41 -0.58
N TYR A 236 -3.21 -15.85 -1.60
CA TYR A 236 -4.65 -16.01 -1.75
C TYR A 236 -5.03 -17.07 -2.76
N VAL A 237 -4.13 -17.38 -3.70
CA VAL A 237 -4.39 -18.29 -4.81
C VAL A 237 -3.24 -19.29 -5.01
N THR A 238 -3.50 -20.37 -5.72
CA THR A 238 -2.41 -21.29 -6.10
C THR A 238 -1.44 -20.60 -7.05
N GLU A 239 -0.15 -20.94 -6.98
CA GLU A 239 0.88 -20.33 -7.81
C GLU A 239 0.52 -20.34 -9.32
N LYS A 240 -0.10 -21.42 -9.80
CA LYS A 240 -0.54 -21.51 -11.20
C LYS A 240 -1.56 -20.43 -11.53
N VAL A 241 -2.63 -20.29 -10.74
CA VAL A 241 -3.69 -19.30 -10.95
C VAL A 241 -3.11 -17.90 -10.81
N PHE A 242 -2.25 -17.68 -9.83
CA PHE A 242 -1.60 -16.41 -9.60
C PHE A 242 -0.91 -15.86 -10.87
N PHE A 243 -0.05 -16.67 -11.53
CA PHE A 243 0.64 -16.21 -12.73
C PHE A 243 -0.24 -16.14 -14.00
N GLU A 244 -1.37 -16.85 -14.01
CA GLU A 244 -2.32 -16.77 -15.11
C GLU A 244 -3.21 -15.53 -15.04
N THR A 245 -3.45 -14.98 -13.85
CA THR A 245 -4.46 -13.92 -13.62
C THR A 245 -3.89 -12.60 -13.11
N ALA A 246 -2.86 -12.64 -12.25
CA ALA A 246 -2.30 -11.45 -11.64
C ALA A 246 -1.62 -10.55 -12.68
N LYS A 247 -2.01 -9.30 -12.71
CA LYS A 247 -1.40 -8.24 -13.53
C LYS A 247 -0.27 -7.53 -12.77
N MET A 248 -0.46 -7.37 -11.46
CA MET A 248 0.57 -6.95 -10.54
C MET A 248 0.64 -7.94 -9.38
N CYS A 249 1.82 -8.49 -9.17
CA CYS A 249 2.10 -9.59 -8.25
C CYS A 249 2.73 -9.04 -6.99
N HIS A 250 1.97 -8.93 -5.90
CA HIS A 250 2.37 -8.32 -4.64
C HIS A 250 2.83 -9.37 -3.63
N TYR A 251 4.11 -9.37 -3.28
CA TYR A 251 4.74 -10.32 -2.37
C TYR A 251 4.79 -9.79 -0.93
N THR A 252 3.61 -9.58 -0.35
CA THR A 252 3.47 -9.03 1.01
C THR A 252 4.11 -9.93 2.07
N GLY A 253 4.79 -9.31 3.05
CA GLY A 253 5.42 -10.03 4.15
C GLY A 253 6.82 -10.61 3.84
N GLY A 254 7.57 -10.90 4.91
CA GLY A 254 9.00 -11.19 4.80
C GLY A 254 9.37 -12.50 4.11
N GLU A 255 8.57 -13.54 4.28
CA GLU A 255 8.81 -14.87 3.71
C GLU A 255 8.57 -14.93 2.21
N TRP A 256 7.60 -14.18 1.71
CA TRP A 256 7.23 -14.16 0.28
C TRP A 256 8.22 -13.41 -0.60
N LYS A 257 9.10 -12.61 -0.03
CA LYS A 257 10.17 -11.94 -0.77
C LYS A 257 11.18 -12.92 -1.36
N LEU A 258 11.40 -14.05 -0.69
CA LEU A 258 12.21 -15.15 -1.24
C LEU A 258 11.52 -15.82 -2.43
N ASP A 259 10.21 -15.98 -2.38
CA ASP A 259 9.43 -16.49 -3.51
C ASP A 259 9.46 -15.55 -4.69
N MET A 260 9.39 -14.23 -4.46
CA MET A 260 9.56 -13.26 -5.54
C MET A 260 10.88 -13.46 -6.29
N LEU A 261 12.00 -13.56 -5.58
CA LEU A 261 13.31 -13.80 -6.19
C LEU A 261 13.39 -15.16 -6.89
N ARG A 262 12.76 -16.20 -6.31
CA ARG A 262 12.66 -17.53 -6.96
C ARG A 262 11.89 -17.42 -8.28
N HIS A 263 10.73 -16.78 -8.30
CA HIS A 263 9.90 -16.62 -9.50
C HIS A 263 10.60 -15.79 -10.58
N ILE A 264 11.37 -14.77 -10.19
CA ILE A 264 12.20 -14.01 -11.12
C ILE A 264 13.27 -14.90 -11.76
N LYS A 265 13.98 -15.71 -10.96
CA LYS A 265 14.99 -16.68 -11.46
C LYS A 265 14.38 -17.73 -12.39
N GLU A 266 13.17 -18.18 -12.14
CA GLU A 266 12.42 -19.11 -12.97
C GLU A 266 11.89 -18.47 -14.27
N GLY A 267 12.09 -17.16 -14.45
CA GLY A 267 11.66 -16.43 -15.65
C GLY A 267 10.15 -16.20 -15.73
N ARG A 268 9.42 -16.26 -14.60
CA ARG A 268 7.96 -16.09 -14.57
C ARG A 268 7.50 -14.74 -15.11
N PHE A 269 8.35 -13.73 -14.99
CA PHE A 269 8.08 -12.37 -15.47
C PHE A 269 8.78 -12.02 -16.79
N SER A 270 9.44 -12.98 -17.45
CA SER A 270 10.33 -12.73 -18.61
C SER A 270 9.63 -12.08 -19.81
N GLN A 271 8.31 -12.16 -19.88
CA GLN A 271 7.51 -11.49 -20.92
C GLN A 271 7.45 -9.96 -20.71
N TYR A 272 7.44 -9.51 -19.47
CA TYR A 272 7.22 -8.11 -19.09
C TYR A 272 8.44 -7.48 -18.40
N TYR A 273 9.35 -8.28 -17.92
CA TYR A 273 10.53 -7.85 -17.18
C TYR A 273 11.82 -8.44 -17.76
N LYS A 274 12.72 -7.55 -18.18
CA LYS A 274 14.07 -7.91 -18.65
C LYS A 274 15.07 -7.64 -17.55
N GLN A 275 15.78 -8.68 -17.11
CA GLN A 275 16.82 -8.58 -16.08
C GLN A 275 18.05 -7.76 -16.55
#